data_d2c5709538db04f0587fd51a784fc35c
#
_entry.id   d2c5709538db04f0587fd51a784fc35c
#
_cell.length_a   1.000
_cell.length_b   1.000
_cell.length_c   1.000
_cell.angle_alpha   90.00
_cell.angle_beta   90.00
_cell.angle_gamma   90.00
#
_symmetry.space_group_name_H-M   'P 1'
#
loop_
_entity.id
_entity.type
_entity.pdbx_description
1 polymer ?
#
loop_
_entity_poly.entity_id
_entity_poly.type
_entity_poly.pdbx_seq_one_letter_code
_entity_poly.pdbx_strand_id
1 'polypeptide(L)'
;SSFVLNIHAQKSIRIGIIGLDTSHSVAFTDLINGDKDNAFAKGFRIVAAYPYGSKTIESSAKRIPGYIKKVEQQGVEIVSSISELLDKVDCVLLETNDGRLHLEQAIEVFKSGKICYIDKPIGSTLGEAIAIFEMAEKYKVPIFSSSALRYSPQNQKLRNGEFGDIIGADCYSPHKVEPTHPDFGFYGIHGIETLYTIMGTGCESVNRMSSENADIVVGRWKDGRIGTFRG
;
A
#
# COMPACT_ATOMS: atom_id res chain seq x y z
N SER A 1 -4.57 44.99 29.05
CA SER A 1 -3.74 43.78 28.91
C SER A 1 -4.28 42.95 27.73
N SER A 2 -3.56 43.03 26.60
CA SER A 2 -3.88 42.26 25.40
C SER A 2 -3.32 40.86 25.58
N PHE A 3 -4.19 39.85 25.67
CA PHE A 3 -3.79 38.45 25.56
C PHE A 3 -3.44 38.14 24.11
N VAL A 4 -2.16 38.01 23.80
CA VAL A 4 -1.71 37.46 22.54
C VAL A 4 -1.84 35.93 22.64
N LEU A 5 -2.88 35.38 22.04
CA LEU A 5 -2.99 33.94 21.80
C LEU A 5 -1.87 33.54 20.86
N ASN A 6 -0.79 32.95 21.39
CA ASN A 6 0.20 32.23 20.59
C ASN A 6 -0.46 30.99 19.99
N ILE A 7 -1.06 31.11 18.81
CA ILE A 7 -1.48 29.98 18.01
C ILE A 7 -0.18 29.33 17.52
N HIS A 8 0.30 28.32 18.23
CA HIS A 8 1.34 27.45 17.69
C HIS A 8 0.73 26.77 16.48
N ALA A 9 1.14 27.18 15.29
CA ALA A 9 0.81 26.46 14.06
C ALA A 9 1.28 25.01 14.25
N GLN A 10 0.35 24.08 14.29
CA GLN A 10 0.66 22.66 14.43
C GLN A 10 1.58 22.28 13.27
N LYS A 11 2.82 21.85 13.59
CA LYS A 11 3.81 21.47 12.58
C LYS A 11 3.27 20.30 11.78
N SER A 12 3.17 20.44 10.47
CA SER A 12 2.73 19.36 9.60
C SER A 12 3.68 18.18 9.67
N ILE A 13 3.12 16.97 9.69
CA ILE A 13 3.85 15.71 9.57
C ILE A 13 4.38 15.63 8.13
N ARG A 14 5.69 15.50 7.99
CA ARG A 14 6.38 15.42 6.71
C ARG A 14 6.43 13.97 6.24
N ILE A 15 5.92 13.72 5.05
CA ILE A 15 5.85 12.41 4.44
C ILE A 15 6.87 12.32 3.31
N GLY A 16 7.59 11.20 3.23
CA GLY A 16 8.44 10.84 2.10
C GLY A 16 7.84 9.74 1.26
N ILE A 17 8.08 9.76 -0.05
CA ILE A 17 7.71 8.67 -0.96
C ILE A 17 8.97 7.96 -1.45
N ILE A 18 8.98 6.64 -1.37
CA ILE A 18 9.96 5.78 -2.05
C ILE A 18 9.25 5.10 -3.22
N GLY A 19 9.75 5.30 -4.44
CA GLY A 19 9.14 4.76 -5.66
C GLY A 19 8.15 5.72 -6.33
N LEU A 20 8.48 6.13 -7.56
CA LEU A 20 7.60 6.93 -8.42
C LEU A 20 7.25 6.15 -9.70
N ASP A 21 6.93 4.86 -9.57
CA ASP A 21 6.65 3.95 -10.68
C ASP A 21 5.24 3.34 -10.65
N THR A 22 4.43 3.72 -9.67
CA THR A 22 3.00 3.41 -9.56
C THR A 22 2.14 4.66 -9.58
N SER A 23 0.90 4.55 -10.03
CA SER A 23 -0.07 5.66 -9.98
C SER A 23 -0.44 6.07 -8.55
N HIS A 24 -0.22 5.20 -7.56
CA HIS A 24 -0.53 5.49 -6.16
C HIS A 24 0.33 6.64 -5.62
N SER A 25 1.62 6.69 -5.98
CA SER A 25 2.51 7.78 -5.56
C SER A 25 1.99 9.17 -5.98
N VAL A 26 1.45 9.29 -7.21
CA VAL A 26 0.83 10.52 -7.68
C VAL A 26 -0.52 10.75 -7.01
N ALA A 27 -1.35 9.72 -6.88
CA ALA A 27 -2.68 9.82 -6.26
C ALA A 27 -2.59 10.27 -4.79
N PHE A 28 -1.65 9.74 -4.00
CA PHE A 28 -1.43 10.20 -2.63
C PHE A 28 -0.87 11.63 -2.59
N THR A 29 -0.02 12.01 -3.54
CA THR A 29 0.46 13.39 -3.63
C THR A 29 -0.69 14.33 -3.96
N ASP A 30 -1.55 14.01 -4.91
CA ASP A 30 -2.73 14.79 -5.26
C ASP A 30 -3.70 14.93 -4.08
N LEU A 31 -3.93 13.85 -3.34
CA LEU A 31 -4.81 13.84 -2.17
C LEU A 31 -4.28 14.69 -1.02
N ILE A 32 -2.97 14.62 -0.75
CA ILE A 32 -2.37 15.22 0.45
C ILE A 32 -1.90 16.65 0.18
N ASN A 33 -1.31 16.92 -0.99
CA ASN A 33 -0.75 18.22 -1.32
C ASN A 33 -1.67 19.07 -2.20
N GLY A 34 -2.55 18.45 -2.99
CA GLY A 34 -3.33 19.12 -4.02
C GLY A 34 -4.50 19.95 -3.48
N ASP A 35 -5.19 19.45 -2.48
CA ASP A 35 -6.35 20.12 -1.89
C ASP A 35 -6.04 20.61 -0.46
N LYS A 36 -5.85 21.91 -0.30
CA LYS A 36 -5.55 22.53 0.99
C LYS A 36 -6.70 22.48 1.98
N ASP A 37 -7.92 22.31 1.51
CA ASP A 37 -9.14 22.25 2.30
C ASP A 37 -9.55 20.82 2.65
N ASN A 38 -8.80 19.82 2.17
CA ASN A 38 -9.03 18.42 2.50
C ASN A 38 -8.82 18.16 4.00
N ALA A 39 -9.92 17.99 4.72
CA ALA A 39 -9.89 17.74 6.15
C ALA A 39 -9.09 16.50 6.57
N PHE A 40 -9.06 15.46 5.71
CA PHE A 40 -8.30 14.22 5.96
C PHE A 40 -6.79 14.39 5.80
N ALA A 41 -6.35 15.34 4.97
CA ALA A 41 -4.94 15.63 4.74
C ALA A 41 -4.39 16.76 5.63
N LYS A 42 -5.28 17.38 6.44
CA LYS A 42 -4.89 18.49 7.32
C LYS A 42 -3.81 18.06 8.32
N GLY A 43 -2.68 18.75 8.30
CA GLY A 43 -1.53 18.45 9.15
C GLY A 43 -0.55 17.44 8.56
N PHE A 44 -0.73 17.03 7.31
CA PHE A 44 0.19 16.17 6.57
C PHE A 44 0.70 16.87 5.31
N ARG A 45 1.92 16.56 4.90
CA ARG A 45 2.47 17.04 3.63
C ARG A 45 3.52 16.09 3.09
N ILE A 46 3.42 15.73 1.82
CA ILE A 46 4.48 15.04 1.10
C ILE A 46 5.52 16.08 0.71
N VAL A 47 6.75 15.91 1.20
CA VAL A 47 7.82 16.92 1.04
C VAL A 47 8.98 16.44 0.19
N ALA A 48 9.23 15.13 0.12
CA ALA A 48 10.33 14.56 -0.63
C ALA A 48 9.97 13.21 -1.26
N ALA A 49 10.59 12.85 -2.36
CA ALA A 49 10.44 11.56 -3.02
C ALA A 49 11.77 11.04 -3.56
N TYR A 50 12.06 9.76 -3.30
CA TYR A 50 13.10 8.99 -3.95
C TYR A 50 12.51 8.21 -5.11
N PRO A 51 12.83 8.55 -6.39
CA PRO A 51 12.06 8.08 -7.55
C PRO A 51 12.38 6.66 -8.00
N TYR A 52 13.28 5.95 -7.28
CA TYR A 52 13.72 4.62 -7.68
C TYR A 52 12.57 3.61 -7.66
N GLY A 53 12.33 2.97 -8.80
CA GLY A 53 11.34 1.91 -9.00
C GLY A 53 11.90 0.74 -9.77
N SER A 54 11.03 -0.15 -10.24
CA SER A 54 11.42 -1.31 -11.02
C SER A 54 12.12 -0.94 -12.32
N LYS A 55 13.25 -1.59 -12.58
CA LYS A 55 13.98 -1.50 -13.85
C LYS A 55 13.56 -2.58 -14.84
N THR A 56 12.90 -3.64 -14.37
CA THR A 56 12.56 -4.83 -15.17
C THR A 56 11.09 -4.90 -15.54
N ILE A 57 10.20 -4.19 -14.81
CA ILE A 57 8.80 -4.01 -15.17
C ILE A 57 8.73 -2.78 -16.08
N GLU A 58 8.59 -3.01 -17.39
CA GLU A 58 8.65 -1.95 -18.41
C GLU A 58 7.62 -0.83 -18.16
N SER A 59 6.39 -1.19 -17.80
CA SER A 59 5.33 -0.24 -17.52
C SER A 59 5.65 0.67 -16.33
N SER A 60 6.38 0.18 -15.33
CA SER A 60 6.86 0.92 -14.18
C SER A 60 7.97 1.90 -14.60
N ALA A 61 9.01 1.41 -15.23
CA ALA A 61 10.15 2.24 -15.66
C ALA A 61 9.73 3.42 -16.55
N LYS A 62 8.79 3.21 -17.47
CA LYS A 62 8.29 4.26 -18.37
C LYS A 62 7.52 5.39 -17.66
N ARG A 63 6.95 5.14 -16.48
CA ARG A 63 6.15 6.13 -15.74
C ARG A 63 7.00 7.12 -14.96
N ILE A 64 8.17 6.72 -14.48
CA ILE A 64 9.00 7.49 -13.55
C ILE A 64 9.23 8.94 -14.01
N PRO A 65 9.70 9.23 -15.24
CA PRO A 65 9.95 10.62 -15.64
C PRO A 65 8.72 11.52 -15.63
N GLY A 66 7.55 10.95 -15.96
CA GLY A 66 6.28 11.68 -15.93
C GLY A 66 5.78 11.92 -14.51
N TYR A 67 5.99 10.97 -13.61
CA TYR A 67 5.55 11.07 -12.22
C TYR A 67 6.46 11.99 -11.41
N ILE A 68 7.78 12.02 -11.67
CA ILE A 68 8.69 13.03 -11.13
C ILE A 68 8.12 14.43 -11.39
N LYS A 69 7.84 14.76 -12.65
CA LYS A 69 7.31 16.08 -13.02
C LYS A 69 6.01 16.43 -12.29
N LYS A 70 5.12 15.45 -12.12
CA LYS A 70 3.83 15.67 -11.45
C LYS A 70 3.98 15.98 -9.98
N VAL A 71 4.86 15.27 -9.27
CA VAL A 71 5.05 15.50 -7.83
C VAL A 71 5.87 16.76 -7.55
N GLU A 72 6.85 17.09 -8.40
CA GLU A 72 7.61 18.36 -8.33
C GLU A 72 6.69 19.57 -8.46
N GLN A 73 5.67 19.53 -9.35
CA GLN A 73 4.68 20.58 -9.50
C GLN A 73 3.87 20.86 -8.23
N GLN A 74 3.84 19.89 -7.31
CA GLN A 74 3.17 20.01 -6.01
C GLN A 74 4.14 20.32 -4.86
N GLY A 75 5.38 20.68 -5.19
CA GLY A 75 6.41 21.09 -4.23
C GLY A 75 7.10 19.93 -3.53
N VAL A 76 7.09 18.73 -4.12
CA VAL A 76 7.84 17.57 -3.63
C VAL A 76 9.27 17.64 -4.16
N GLU A 77 10.24 17.59 -3.26
CA GLU A 77 11.67 17.56 -3.60
C GLU A 77 12.07 16.15 -4.06
N ILE A 78 12.78 16.04 -5.18
CA ILE A 78 13.34 14.78 -5.63
C ILE A 78 14.72 14.59 -5.03
N VAL A 79 14.91 13.48 -4.33
CA VAL A 79 16.17 13.14 -3.66
C VAL A 79 16.87 11.96 -4.34
N SER A 80 18.16 11.80 -4.07
CA SER A 80 19.03 10.84 -4.76
C SER A 80 19.15 9.48 -4.03
N SER A 81 18.68 9.39 -2.77
CA SER A 81 18.79 8.19 -1.96
C SER A 81 17.69 8.12 -0.88
N ILE A 82 17.46 6.91 -0.36
CA ILE A 82 16.58 6.69 0.80
C ILE A 82 17.14 7.42 2.03
N SER A 83 18.44 7.37 2.26
CA SER A 83 19.08 8.08 3.39
C SER A 83 18.78 9.58 3.36
N GLU A 84 18.94 10.22 2.20
CA GLU A 84 18.60 11.63 2.03
C GLU A 84 17.12 11.94 2.27
N LEU A 85 16.22 11.02 1.82
CA LEU A 85 14.80 11.12 2.09
C LEU A 85 14.53 11.12 3.61
N LEU A 86 15.11 10.15 4.32
CA LEU A 86 14.86 9.92 5.73
C LEU A 86 15.28 11.10 6.62
N ASP A 87 16.27 11.89 6.20
CA ASP A 87 16.67 13.11 6.92
C ASP A 87 15.62 14.22 6.85
N LYS A 88 14.74 14.18 5.86
CA LYS A 88 13.76 15.24 5.56
C LYS A 88 12.35 14.96 6.10
N VAL A 89 12.03 13.72 6.47
CA VAL A 89 10.65 13.27 6.68
C VAL A 89 10.42 12.68 8.06
N ASP A 90 9.17 12.56 8.45
CA ASP A 90 8.74 11.98 9.73
C ASP A 90 8.18 10.55 9.55
N CYS A 91 7.62 10.23 8.38
CA CYS A 91 7.13 8.91 7.99
C CYS A 91 7.26 8.69 6.48
N VAL A 92 7.04 7.45 6.02
CA VAL A 92 7.31 7.02 4.64
C VAL A 92 6.12 6.29 4.04
N LEU A 93 5.81 6.61 2.78
CA LEU A 93 5.01 5.80 1.88
C LEU A 93 5.97 5.08 0.93
N LEU A 94 6.09 3.77 1.09
CA LEU A 94 6.88 2.90 0.20
C LEU A 94 5.96 2.44 -0.93
N GLU A 95 6.06 3.12 -2.08
CA GLU A 95 5.15 3.02 -3.23
C GLU A 95 5.78 2.32 -4.44
N THR A 96 6.95 1.74 -4.28
CA THR A 96 7.60 0.98 -5.37
C THR A 96 6.65 -0.11 -5.86
N ASN A 97 6.37 -0.15 -7.17
CA ASN A 97 5.43 -1.12 -7.75
C ASN A 97 5.94 -2.56 -7.74
N ASP A 98 7.22 -2.75 -7.56
CA ASP A 98 7.90 -4.04 -7.58
C ASP A 98 8.14 -4.55 -6.15
N GLY A 99 7.31 -5.51 -5.73
CA GLY A 99 7.40 -6.11 -4.39
C GLY A 99 8.76 -6.73 -4.04
N ARG A 100 9.59 -7.08 -5.05
CA ARG A 100 10.94 -7.62 -4.85
C ARG A 100 11.92 -6.60 -4.25
N LEU A 101 11.62 -5.31 -4.39
CA LEU A 101 12.44 -4.22 -3.85
C LEU A 101 12.03 -3.82 -2.42
N HIS A 102 10.84 -4.20 -1.99
CA HIS A 102 10.25 -3.72 -0.75
C HIS A 102 11.06 -4.09 0.48
N LEU A 103 11.55 -5.33 0.59
CA LEU A 103 12.32 -5.76 1.76
C LEU A 103 13.58 -4.92 1.97
N GLU A 104 14.37 -4.72 0.90
CA GLU A 104 15.61 -3.93 0.95
C GLU A 104 15.30 -2.47 1.33
N GLN A 105 14.34 -1.85 0.63
CA GLN A 105 13.96 -0.46 0.87
C GLN A 105 13.34 -0.25 2.27
N ALA A 106 12.49 -1.16 2.72
CA ALA A 106 11.86 -1.10 4.03
C ALA A 106 12.86 -1.21 5.18
N ILE A 107 13.88 -2.05 5.05
CA ILE A 107 14.93 -2.19 6.07
C ILE A 107 15.65 -0.87 6.34
N GLU A 108 15.93 -0.06 5.32
CA GLU A 108 16.52 1.26 5.52
C GLU A 108 15.59 2.18 6.32
N VAL A 109 14.29 2.17 5.98
CA VAL A 109 13.28 2.95 6.70
C VAL A 109 13.17 2.49 8.15
N PHE A 110 13.10 1.17 8.41
CA PHE A 110 12.95 0.61 9.76
C PHE A 110 14.15 0.94 10.65
N LYS A 111 15.40 0.89 10.12
CA LYS A 111 16.60 1.30 10.85
C LYS A 111 16.54 2.76 11.32
N SER A 112 15.82 3.62 10.60
CA SER A 112 15.61 5.03 10.99
C SER A 112 14.51 5.23 12.03
N GLY A 113 13.76 4.17 12.38
CA GLY A 113 12.64 4.22 13.34
C GLY A 113 11.38 4.88 12.82
N LYS A 114 11.27 5.13 11.51
CA LYS A 114 10.12 5.85 10.93
C LYS A 114 9.00 4.89 10.54
N ILE A 115 7.76 5.30 10.86
CA ILE A 115 6.54 4.60 10.45
C ILE A 115 6.51 4.48 8.93
N CYS A 116 6.12 3.30 8.43
CA CYS A 116 6.09 3.01 7.01
C CYS A 116 4.76 2.39 6.58
N TYR A 117 4.10 3.01 5.61
CA TYR A 117 3.12 2.33 4.78
C TYR A 117 3.86 1.66 3.62
N ILE A 118 3.50 0.42 3.30
CA ILE A 118 4.07 -0.33 2.18
C ILE A 118 2.93 -0.67 1.22
N ASP A 119 3.01 -0.20 -0.02
CA ASP A 119 1.98 -0.50 -1.02
C ASP A 119 1.93 -2.00 -1.36
N LYS A 120 0.85 -2.41 -1.93
CA LYS A 120 0.64 -3.79 -2.39
C LYS A 120 1.46 -4.10 -3.67
N PRO A 121 1.95 -5.32 -3.82
CA PRO A 121 2.04 -6.38 -2.82
C PRO A 121 3.12 -6.04 -1.79
N ILE A 122 2.91 -6.40 -0.53
CA ILE A 122 3.88 -6.11 0.54
C ILE A 122 5.26 -6.72 0.27
N GLY A 123 5.31 -7.84 -0.44
CA GLY A 123 6.50 -8.49 -0.97
C GLY A 123 6.15 -9.30 -2.20
N SER A 124 7.10 -9.72 -3.01
CA SER A 124 6.84 -10.55 -4.19
C SER A 124 6.57 -12.01 -3.84
N THR A 125 7.04 -12.46 -2.67
CA THR A 125 6.87 -13.81 -2.14
C THR A 125 6.37 -13.79 -0.71
N LEU A 126 5.81 -14.91 -0.24
CA LEU A 126 5.42 -15.06 1.17
C LEU A 126 6.63 -14.90 2.10
N GLY A 127 7.79 -15.43 1.73
CA GLY A 127 9.02 -15.29 2.52
C GLY A 127 9.44 -13.85 2.70
N GLU A 128 9.39 -13.03 1.65
CA GLU A 128 9.67 -11.59 1.75
C GLU A 128 8.64 -10.85 2.60
N ALA A 129 7.35 -11.17 2.43
CA ALA A 129 6.30 -10.59 3.25
C ALA A 129 6.51 -10.89 4.75
N ILE A 130 6.81 -12.14 5.11
CA ILE A 130 7.14 -12.52 6.49
C ILE A 130 8.37 -11.74 6.99
N ALA A 131 9.45 -11.72 6.20
CA ALA A 131 10.68 -11.02 6.57
C ALA A 131 10.46 -9.52 6.82
N ILE A 132 9.60 -8.87 6.04
CA ILE A 132 9.25 -7.45 6.24
C ILE A 132 8.59 -7.25 7.61
N PHE A 133 7.62 -8.09 8.00
CA PHE A 133 6.98 -7.99 9.31
C PHE A 133 7.95 -8.30 10.46
N GLU A 134 8.79 -9.34 10.33
CA GLU A 134 9.82 -9.67 11.32
C GLU A 134 10.83 -8.54 11.51
N MET A 135 11.25 -7.90 10.41
CA MET A 135 12.16 -6.76 10.48
C MET A 135 11.49 -5.53 11.10
N ALA A 136 10.22 -5.27 10.79
CA ALA A 136 9.47 -4.19 11.42
C ALA A 136 9.35 -4.40 12.94
N GLU A 137 9.06 -5.63 13.38
CA GLU A 137 9.02 -6.01 14.78
C GLU A 137 10.39 -5.83 15.47
N LYS A 138 11.47 -6.33 14.84
CA LYS A 138 12.84 -6.18 15.31
C LYS A 138 13.23 -4.73 15.57
N TYR A 139 12.86 -3.83 14.66
CA TYR A 139 13.14 -2.39 14.79
C TYR A 139 12.04 -1.63 15.55
N LYS A 140 10.97 -2.32 15.99
CA LYS A 140 9.80 -1.74 16.71
C LYS A 140 9.14 -0.61 15.93
N VAL A 141 9.03 -0.77 14.62
CA VAL A 141 8.42 0.21 13.71
C VAL A 141 7.02 -0.25 13.33
N PRO A 142 5.99 0.56 13.55
CA PRO A 142 4.66 0.28 13.03
C PRO A 142 4.66 0.30 11.51
N ILE A 143 4.09 -0.74 10.91
CA ILE A 143 3.87 -0.81 9.47
C ILE A 143 2.44 -1.23 9.17
N PHE A 144 1.96 -0.89 7.98
CA PHE A 144 0.74 -1.45 7.41
C PHE A 144 0.82 -1.48 5.89
N SER A 145 0.01 -2.33 5.30
CA SER A 145 -0.15 -2.49 3.85
C SER A 145 -1.60 -2.76 3.53
N SER A 146 -2.09 -2.29 2.40
CA SER A 146 -3.45 -2.58 1.97
C SER A 146 -3.66 -2.33 0.48
N SER A 147 -4.63 -3.04 -0.08
CA SER A 147 -5.31 -2.61 -1.31
C SER A 147 -6.29 -1.47 -1.00
N ALA A 148 -6.44 -0.53 -1.91
CA ALA A 148 -7.47 0.51 -1.82
C ALA A 148 -8.88 -0.08 -1.71
N LEU A 149 -9.15 -1.26 -2.27
CA LEU A 149 -10.45 -1.92 -2.21
C LEU A 149 -10.87 -2.33 -0.80
N ARG A 150 -9.92 -2.54 0.12
CA ARG A 150 -10.21 -2.74 1.55
C ARG A 150 -11.11 -1.63 2.09
N TYR A 151 -10.83 -0.38 1.69
CA TYR A 151 -11.48 0.82 2.22
C TYR A 151 -12.67 1.31 1.38
N SER A 152 -13.13 0.52 0.40
CA SER A 152 -14.36 0.88 -0.28
C SER A 152 -15.53 0.91 0.73
N PRO A 153 -16.45 1.88 0.64
CA PRO A 153 -17.53 2.02 1.63
C PRO A 153 -18.35 0.74 1.80
N GLN A 154 -18.63 0.02 0.72
CA GLN A 154 -19.40 -1.22 0.75
C GLN A 154 -18.66 -2.33 1.49
N ASN A 155 -17.35 -2.51 1.23
CA ASN A 155 -16.54 -3.51 1.90
C ASN A 155 -16.41 -3.22 3.40
N GLN A 156 -16.31 -1.94 3.79
CA GLN A 156 -16.29 -1.55 5.19
C GLN A 156 -17.64 -1.80 5.88
N LYS A 157 -18.77 -1.55 5.22
CA LYS A 157 -20.10 -1.87 5.75
C LYS A 157 -20.28 -3.36 5.98
N LEU A 158 -19.86 -4.21 5.02
CA LEU A 158 -19.88 -5.66 5.18
C LEU A 158 -18.99 -6.11 6.35
N ARG A 159 -17.77 -5.60 6.42
CA ARG A 159 -16.82 -5.90 7.51
C ARG A 159 -17.36 -5.51 8.88
N ASN A 160 -18.05 -4.39 8.97
CA ASN A 160 -18.59 -3.85 10.23
C ASN A 160 -19.94 -4.46 10.62
N GLY A 161 -20.47 -5.42 9.84
CA GLY A 161 -21.71 -6.12 10.15
C GLY A 161 -22.99 -5.31 9.90
N GLU A 162 -22.93 -4.23 9.10
CA GLU A 162 -24.12 -3.40 8.81
C GLU A 162 -25.21 -4.17 8.05
N PHE A 163 -24.86 -5.29 7.42
CA PHE A 163 -25.79 -6.15 6.69
C PHE A 163 -26.04 -7.51 7.38
N GLY A 164 -25.61 -7.66 8.64
CA GLY A 164 -25.68 -8.89 9.41
C GLY A 164 -24.43 -9.77 9.31
N ASP A 165 -24.54 -11.00 9.79
CA ASP A 165 -23.42 -11.94 9.81
C ASP A 165 -23.05 -12.43 8.41
N ILE A 166 -21.78 -12.45 8.10
CA ILE A 166 -21.26 -12.95 6.83
C ILE A 166 -21.20 -14.48 6.89
N ILE A 167 -22.01 -15.14 6.07
CA ILE A 167 -22.04 -16.60 5.95
C ILE A 167 -21.15 -17.13 4.82
N GLY A 168 -20.72 -16.27 3.90
CA GLY A 168 -19.84 -16.54 2.78
C GLY A 168 -19.68 -15.31 1.91
N ALA A 169 -18.72 -15.33 0.99
CA ALA A 169 -18.52 -14.25 0.03
C ALA A 169 -17.91 -14.77 -1.28
N ASP A 170 -18.35 -14.19 -2.40
CA ASP A 170 -17.78 -14.41 -3.72
C ASP A 170 -17.20 -13.07 -4.22
N CYS A 171 -15.90 -13.06 -4.46
CA CYS A 171 -15.19 -11.88 -4.95
C CYS A 171 -14.64 -12.10 -6.36
N TYR A 172 -14.80 -11.07 -7.18
CA TYR A 172 -14.23 -11.02 -8.53
C TYR A 172 -13.35 -9.78 -8.67
N SER A 173 -12.18 -9.96 -9.26
CA SER A 173 -11.37 -8.84 -9.75
C SER A 173 -10.53 -9.27 -10.94
N PRO A 174 -10.12 -8.33 -11.81
CA PRO A 174 -9.14 -8.65 -12.82
C PRO A 174 -7.88 -9.26 -12.19
N HIS A 175 -7.32 -10.26 -12.87
CA HIS A 175 -6.10 -10.92 -12.49
C HIS A 175 -5.09 -10.84 -13.65
N LYS A 176 -4.27 -9.79 -13.65
CA LYS A 176 -3.16 -9.68 -14.59
C LYS A 176 -1.93 -10.37 -14.00
N VAL A 177 -1.42 -11.37 -14.70
CA VAL A 177 -0.15 -12.01 -14.35
C VAL A 177 1.00 -11.10 -14.74
N GLU A 178 1.92 -10.91 -13.81
CA GLU A 178 3.21 -10.26 -14.03
C GLU A 178 4.32 -11.31 -13.83
N PRO A 179 5.14 -11.61 -14.87
CA PRO A 179 6.12 -12.71 -14.79
C PRO A 179 7.14 -12.58 -13.64
N THR A 180 7.33 -11.38 -13.12
CA THR A 180 8.26 -11.11 -12.01
C THR A 180 7.66 -11.40 -10.63
N HIS A 181 6.34 -11.62 -10.56
CA HIS A 181 5.61 -11.89 -9.32
C HIS A 181 4.81 -13.18 -9.45
N PRO A 182 4.90 -14.09 -8.47
CA PRO A 182 4.18 -15.35 -8.56
C PRO A 182 2.66 -15.14 -8.42
N ASP A 183 1.91 -15.94 -9.14
CA ASP A 183 0.47 -16.11 -9.05
C ASP A 183 -0.33 -14.79 -8.94
N PHE A 184 -1.09 -14.65 -7.86
CA PHE A 184 -1.98 -13.53 -7.58
C PHE A 184 -1.28 -12.30 -6.99
N GLY A 185 0.02 -12.37 -6.66
CA GLY A 185 0.74 -11.37 -5.90
C GLY A 185 0.71 -9.97 -6.50
N PHE A 186 0.75 -9.85 -7.83
CA PHE A 186 0.84 -8.54 -8.47
C PHE A 186 -0.50 -7.79 -8.57
N TYR A 187 -1.56 -8.48 -9.05
CA TYR A 187 -2.87 -7.85 -9.29
C TYR A 187 -4.04 -8.58 -8.63
N GLY A 188 -4.03 -9.90 -8.59
CA GLY A 188 -5.07 -10.71 -7.94
C GLY A 188 -5.22 -10.42 -6.44
N ILE A 189 -4.18 -9.87 -5.83
CA ILE A 189 -4.18 -9.44 -4.43
C ILE A 189 -5.35 -8.50 -4.09
N HIS A 190 -5.80 -7.68 -5.03
CA HIS A 190 -6.95 -6.78 -4.81
C HIS A 190 -8.23 -7.53 -4.48
N GLY A 191 -8.57 -8.55 -5.26
CA GLY A 191 -9.77 -9.36 -5.03
C GLY A 191 -9.64 -10.28 -3.82
N ILE A 192 -8.45 -10.85 -3.62
CA ILE A 192 -8.17 -11.68 -2.43
C ILE A 192 -8.26 -10.83 -1.16
N GLU A 193 -7.69 -9.63 -1.14
CA GLU A 193 -7.78 -8.75 0.02
C GLU A 193 -9.23 -8.28 0.26
N THR A 194 -10.01 -8.07 -0.81
CA THR A 194 -11.45 -7.81 -0.68
C THR A 194 -12.16 -8.97 0.01
N LEU A 195 -11.88 -10.21 -0.41
CA LEU A 195 -12.43 -11.41 0.21
C LEU A 195 -12.07 -11.48 1.70
N TYR A 196 -10.80 -11.28 2.06
CA TYR A 196 -10.36 -11.26 3.45
C TYR A 196 -10.90 -10.06 4.25
N THR A 197 -11.19 -8.94 3.60
CA THR A 197 -11.84 -7.80 4.24
C THR A 197 -13.25 -8.16 4.70
N ILE A 198 -13.98 -8.90 3.88
CA ILE A 198 -15.36 -9.31 4.13
C ILE A 198 -15.41 -10.52 5.08
N MET A 199 -14.62 -11.55 4.79
CA MET A 199 -14.65 -12.83 5.51
C MET A 199 -13.83 -12.83 6.81
N GLY A 200 -12.89 -11.89 6.96
CA GLY A 200 -11.91 -11.91 8.04
C GLY A 200 -10.79 -12.93 7.82
N THR A 201 -9.94 -13.08 8.82
CA THR A 201 -8.86 -14.09 8.85
C THR A 201 -9.40 -15.48 9.18
N GLY A 202 -8.56 -16.52 9.06
CA GLY A 202 -8.90 -17.87 9.46
C GLY A 202 -9.20 -18.84 8.32
N CYS A 203 -8.84 -18.52 7.08
CA CYS A 203 -8.85 -19.48 5.98
C CYS A 203 -7.82 -20.60 6.27
N GLU A 204 -8.28 -21.86 6.26
CA GLU A 204 -7.46 -23.04 6.58
C GLU A 204 -7.00 -23.81 5.35
N SER A 205 -7.80 -23.77 4.29
CA SER A 205 -7.50 -24.53 3.08
C SER A 205 -8.04 -23.79 1.86
N VAL A 206 -7.34 -23.97 0.74
CA VAL A 206 -7.75 -23.43 -0.55
C VAL A 206 -7.65 -24.52 -1.61
N ASN A 207 -8.59 -24.48 -2.58
CA ASN A 207 -8.53 -25.23 -3.81
C ASN A 207 -8.57 -24.26 -4.98
N ARG A 208 -7.75 -24.49 -5.99
CA ARG A 208 -7.70 -23.68 -7.20
C ARG A 208 -8.07 -24.51 -8.42
N MET A 209 -8.86 -23.93 -9.28
CA MET A 209 -9.11 -24.41 -10.64
C MET A 209 -8.71 -23.29 -11.61
N SER A 210 -7.87 -23.63 -12.58
CA SER A 210 -7.32 -22.69 -13.54
C SER A 210 -7.65 -23.10 -14.96
N SER A 211 -7.89 -22.12 -15.82
CA SER A 211 -7.96 -22.24 -17.26
C SER A 211 -7.04 -21.22 -17.91
N GLU A 212 -7.01 -21.19 -19.24
CA GLU A 212 -6.21 -20.18 -19.97
C GLU A 212 -6.60 -18.72 -19.60
N ASN A 213 -7.88 -18.48 -19.33
CA ASN A 213 -8.43 -17.13 -19.19
C ASN A 213 -9.10 -16.85 -17.85
N ALA A 214 -9.02 -17.76 -16.89
CA ALA A 214 -9.66 -17.55 -15.60
C ALA A 214 -9.06 -18.43 -14.51
N ASP A 215 -9.05 -17.92 -13.32
CA ASP A 215 -8.77 -18.65 -12.09
C ASP A 215 -9.97 -18.58 -11.15
N ILE A 216 -10.28 -19.72 -10.51
CA ILE A 216 -11.25 -19.78 -9.41
C ILE A 216 -10.54 -20.39 -8.22
N VAL A 217 -10.56 -19.68 -7.10
CA VAL A 217 -10.02 -20.17 -5.82
C VAL A 217 -11.16 -20.25 -4.81
N VAL A 218 -11.31 -21.41 -4.19
CA VAL A 218 -12.30 -21.66 -3.12
C VAL A 218 -11.55 -21.85 -1.82
N GLY A 219 -11.82 -21.01 -0.83
CA GLY A 219 -11.27 -21.09 0.52
C GLY A 219 -12.29 -21.56 1.54
N ARG A 220 -11.84 -22.39 2.50
CA ARG A 220 -12.63 -22.80 3.66
C ARG A 220 -12.06 -22.18 4.93
N TRP A 221 -12.89 -21.49 5.68
CA TRP A 221 -12.54 -20.88 6.96
C TRP A 221 -12.75 -21.85 8.13
N LYS A 222 -12.08 -21.60 9.27
CA LYS A 222 -12.14 -22.41 10.50
C LYS A 222 -13.56 -22.66 11.03
N ASP A 223 -14.43 -21.68 10.84
CA ASP A 223 -15.84 -21.71 11.25
C ASP A 223 -16.77 -22.38 10.23
N GLY A 224 -16.22 -22.99 9.19
CA GLY A 224 -16.94 -23.70 8.15
C GLY A 224 -17.44 -22.83 7.00
N ARG A 225 -17.29 -21.50 7.06
CA ARG A 225 -17.66 -20.62 5.97
C ARG A 225 -16.80 -20.86 4.73
N ILE A 226 -17.39 -20.60 3.58
CA ILE A 226 -16.70 -20.71 2.28
C ILE A 226 -16.67 -19.34 1.64
N GLY A 227 -15.50 -19.00 1.09
CA GLY A 227 -15.31 -17.81 0.28
C GLY A 227 -14.64 -18.14 -1.05
N THR A 228 -14.98 -17.42 -2.10
CA THR A 228 -14.41 -17.62 -3.42
C THR A 228 -13.77 -16.36 -3.96
N PHE A 229 -12.69 -16.55 -4.71
CA PHE A 229 -12.09 -15.54 -5.55
C PHE A 229 -12.09 -16.01 -7.00
N ARG A 230 -12.54 -15.15 -7.90
CA ARG A 230 -12.44 -15.36 -9.34
C ARG A 230 -11.60 -14.22 -9.94
N GLY A 231 -10.56 -14.62 -10.69
CA GLY A 231 -9.68 -13.74 -11.44
C GLY A 231 -9.71 -13.99 -12.94
#